data_2ab41aeb31f7dd901995cbbd2ffd35e8
#
_entry.id   2ab41aeb31f7dd901995cbbd2ffd35e8
#
_cell.length_a   1.000
_cell.length_b   1.000
_cell.length_c   1.000
_cell.angle_alpha   90.00
_cell.angle_beta   90.00
_cell.angle_gamma   90.00
#
_symmetry.space_group_name_H-M   'P 1'
#
loop_
_entity.id
_entity.type
_entity.pdbx_description
1 polymer ?
#
loop_
_entity_poly.entity_id
_entity_poly.type
_entity_poly.pdbx_seq_one_letter_code
_entity_poly.pdbx_strand_id
1 'polypeptide(L)'
;MRATTGFLMTKTMHTTNCFDTFIQVAEDCPARTGEEPPPRAGNSTVAGLQYRMIAEAPYKYTSDDVIFATSAHGRELGAKATKKERSLARDQFFSRGQACMRASGLGKRFGWGVHADAEGRVAIYAVDSKHHQALAQDPGLKQVRAMRTKRA
;
A
#
# COMPACT_ATOMS: atom_id res chain seq x y z
N MET A 1 -4.23 34.10 -19.73
CA MET A 1 -4.30 33.62 -19.34
C MET A 1 -4.51 32.99 -18.75
N ARG A 2 -4.92 32.77 -18.78
CA ARG A 2 -5.13 32.17 -18.18
C ARG A 2 -5.36 31.20 -17.98
N ALA A 3 -5.71 30.92 -18.20
CA ALA A 3 -5.88 30.07 -17.97
C ALA A 3 -5.81 29.23 -17.94
N THR A 4 -5.75 29.15 -18.28
CA THR A 4 -5.51 28.38 -18.22
C THR A 4 -5.15 27.69 -17.77
N THR A 5 -5.09 27.87 -17.70
CA THR A 5 -4.73 27.17 -17.18
C THR A 5 -4.86 26.27 -16.60
N GLY A 6 -5.03 26.28 -16.54
CA GLY A 6 -5.10 25.46 -15.97
C GLY A 6 -5.72 24.59 -15.84
N PHE A 7 -6.25 24.60 -16.24
CA PHE A 7 -6.60 23.85 -16.09
C PHE A 7 -6.57 22.85 -16.14
N LEU A 8 -6.25 22.90 -16.43
CA LEU A 8 -6.21 22.15 -16.51
C LEU A 8 -6.13 21.28 -16.22
N MET A 9 -5.58 21.42 -16.34
CA MET A 9 -5.69 20.75 -15.93
C MET A 9 -6.40 19.92 -15.34
N THR A 10 -6.53 19.77 -15.46
CA THR A 10 -7.75 19.19 -14.99
C THR A 10 -7.75 17.70 -14.85
N LYS A 11 -6.65 17.04 -15.09
CA LYS A 11 -6.50 15.65 -14.75
C LYS A 11 -6.33 15.56 -13.24
N THR A 12 -7.37 15.10 -12.55
CA THR A 12 -7.26 14.79 -11.15
C THR A 12 -6.42 13.53 -11.01
N MET A 13 -5.27 13.64 -10.37
CA MET A 13 -4.46 12.47 -10.04
C MET A 13 -5.05 11.81 -8.82
N HIS A 14 -5.21 10.50 -8.89
CA HIS A 14 -5.67 9.71 -7.76
C HIS A 14 -4.48 9.34 -6.88
N THR A 15 -4.75 9.07 -5.61
CA THR A 15 -3.73 8.64 -4.68
C THR A 15 -4.32 7.57 -3.75
N THR A 16 -3.47 6.65 -3.32
CA THR A 16 -3.81 5.66 -2.31
C THR A 16 -3.22 6.02 -0.96
N ASN A 17 -2.51 7.15 -0.88
CA ASN A 17 -1.85 7.56 0.36
C ASN A 17 -2.85 7.89 1.45
N CYS A 18 -2.49 7.55 2.66
CA CYS A 18 -3.19 8.01 3.86
C CYS A 18 -2.13 8.50 4.85
N PHE A 19 -2.57 9.24 5.84
CA PHE A 19 -1.68 9.94 6.77
C PHE A 19 -2.17 9.73 8.18
N ASP A 20 -1.26 9.51 9.12
CA ASP A 20 -1.59 9.28 10.52
C ASP A 20 -2.73 8.26 10.66
N THR A 21 -2.58 7.13 9.97
CA THR A 21 -3.61 6.11 9.87
C THR A 21 -3.01 4.75 10.21
N PHE A 22 -3.79 3.93 10.91
CA PHE A 22 -3.42 2.53 11.10
C PHE A 22 -4.49 1.65 10.45
N ILE A 23 -4.06 0.81 9.52
CA ILE A 23 -4.92 -0.16 8.85
C ILE A 23 -4.77 -1.49 9.59
N GLN A 24 -5.76 -1.82 10.41
CA GLN A 24 -5.76 -3.08 11.14
C GLN A 24 -6.04 -4.23 10.17
N VAL A 25 -5.67 -5.44 10.56
CA VAL A 25 -5.98 -6.62 9.76
C VAL A 25 -7.51 -6.74 9.58
N ALA A 26 -7.90 -7.44 8.51
CA ALA A 26 -9.32 -7.64 8.22
C ALA A 26 -9.99 -8.46 9.32
N GLU A 27 -11.29 -8.23 9.50
CA GLU A 27 -12.05 -8.99 10.49
C GLU A 27 -12.01 -10.49 10.23
N ASP A 28 -12.00 -10.88 8.96
CA ASP A 28 -11.98 -12.29 8.55
C ASP A 28 -10.59 -12.78 8.16
N CYS A 29 -9.54 -12.06 8.57
CA CYS A 29 -8.17 -12.48 8.29
C CYS A 29 -7.89 -13.83 8.96
N PRO A 30 -7.49 -14.86 8.20
CA PRO A 30 -7.25 -16.17 8.79
C PRO A 30 -5.95 -16.27 9.58
N ALA A 31 -5.01 -15.34 9.34
CA ALA A 31 -3.72 -15.38 10.03
C ALA A 31 -3.84 -14.78 11.43
N ARG A 32 -3.30 -15.49 12.41
CA ARG A 32 -3.27 -15.03 13.80
C ARG A 32 -1.91 -14.46 14.18
N THR A 33 -0.94 -14.59 13.29
CA THR A 33 0.41 -14.04 13.43
C THR A 33 0.78 -13.41 12.11
N GLY A 34 1.83 -12.57 12.09
CA GLY A 34 2.35 -12.05 10.84
C GLY A 34 3.05 -13.16 10.06
N GLU A 35 2.63 -13.39 8.83
CA GLU A 35 3.17 -14.45 7.98
C GLU A 35 3.75 -13.85 6.71
N GLU A 36 4.92 -14.30 6.33
CA GLU A 36 5.48 -13.89 5.04
C GLU A 36 4.66 -14.55 3.93
N PRO A 37 4.10 -13.76 2.99
CA PRO A 37 3.31 -14.34 1.91
C PRO A 37 4.14 -15.31 1.07
N PRO A 38 3.66 -16.55 0.89
CA PRO A 38 4.43 -17.53 0.12
C PRO A 38 4.35 -17.25 -1.38
N PRO A 39 5.37 -17.70 -2.13
CA PRO A 39 5.30 -17.59 -3.59
C PRO A 39 4.21 -18.52 -4.14
N ARG A 40 3.71 -18.20 -5.32
CA ARG A 40 2.74 -19.04 -6.02
C ARG A 40 3.37 -19.53 -7.32
N ALA A 41 3.38 -20.84 -7.50
CA ALA A 41 3.97 -21.46 -8.70
C ALA A 41 5.40 -20.96 -8.98
N GLY A 42 6.20 -20.79 -7.91
CA GLY A 42 7.57 -20.31 -8.02
C GLY A 42 7.75 -18.82 -8.22
N ASN A 43 6.66 -18.07 -8.34
CA ASN A 43 6.71 -16.62 -8.57
C ASN A 43 6.25 -15.84 -7.35
N SER A 44 6.85 -14.68 -7.14
CA SER A 44 6.43 -13.78 -6.07
C SER A 44 5.02 -13.25 -6.37
N THR A 45 4.19 -13.24 -5.33
CA THR A 45 2.87 -12.62 -5.41
C THR A 45 2.98 -11.13 -5.14
N VAL A 46 1.92 -10.39 -5.45
CA VAL A 46 1.88 -8.96 -5.12
C VAL A 46 2.07 -8.75 -3.62
N ALA A 47 1.37 -9.54 -2.79
CA ALA A 47 1.52 -9.44 -1.34
C ALA A 47 2.97 -9.73 -0.90
N GLY A 48 3.61 -10.71 -1.50
CA GLY A 48 5.01 -11.03 -1.19
C GLY A 48 5.97 -9.91 -1.56
N LEU A 49 5.73 -9.26 -2.69
CA LEU A 49 6.53 -8.12 -3.11
C LEU A 49 6.33 -6.93 -2.17
N GLN A 50 5.08 -6.66 -1.79
CA GLN A 50 4.76 -5.59 -0.85
C GLN A 50 5.41 -5.87 0.51
N TYR A 51 5.31 -7.10 0.98
CA TYR A 51 5.93 -7.50 2.24
C TYR A 51 7.42 -7.19 2.24
N ARG A 52 8.15 -7.65 1.23
CA ARG A 52 9.60 -7.43 1.17
C ARG A 52 9.94 -5.96 1.10
N MET A 53 9.24 -5.22 0.25
CA MET A 53 9.52 -3.80 0.06
C MET A 53 9.37 -3.03 1.37
N ILE A 54 8.28 -3.27 2.10
CA ILE A 54 7.99 -2.54 3.32
C ILE A 54 8.82 -3.05 4.49
N ALA A 55 8.93 -4.38 4.63
CA ALA A 55 9.65 -4.96 5.76
C ALA A 55 11.14 -4.64 5.73
N GLU A 56 11.74 -4.56 4.53
CA GLU A 56 13.15 -4.25 4.39
C GLU A 56 13.45 -2.76 4.55
N ALA A 57 12.45 -1.90 4.38
CA ALA A 57 12.65 -0.46 4.46
C ALA A 57 11.44 0.23 5.11
N PRO A 58 11.25 0.03 6.43
CA PRO A 58 10.11 0.64 7.13
C PRO A 58 10.15 2.16 7.01
N TYR A 59 8.98 2.75 6.74
CA TYR A 59 8.79 4.20 6.63
C TYR A 59 9.63 4.86 5.53
N LYS A 60 10.04 4.10 4.52
CA LYS A 60 10.73 4.66 3.36
C LYS A 60 9.77 5.02 2.24
N TYR A 61 8.76 4.19 2.02
CA TYR A 61 7.86 4.32 0.88
C TYR A 61 6.46 4.72 1.33
N THR A 62 5.78 5.49 0.47
CA THR A 62 4.36 5.78 0.66
C THR A 62 3.54 4.61 0.09
N SER A 63 2.24 4.62 0.39
CA SER A 63 1.32 3.64 -0.20
C SER A 63 1.39 3.67 -1.73
N ASP A 64 1.38 4.87 -2.33
CA ASP A 64 1.48 5.00 -3.78
C ASP A 64 2.75 4.36 -4.32
N ASP A 65 3.89 4.58 -3.65
CA ASP A 65 5.15 3.96 -4.06
C ASP A 65 5.06 2.45 -4.11
N VAL A 66 4.51 1.87 -3.03
CA VAL A 66 4.41 0.41 -2.90
C VAL A 66 3.43 -0.16 -3.93
N ILE A 67 2.27 0.47 -4.05
CA ILE A 67 1.22 -0.03 -4.95
C ILE A 67 1.66 0.05 -6.40
N PHE A 68 2.28 1.16 -6.81
CA PHE A 68 2.80 1.27 -8.17
C PHE A 68 3.92 0.26 -8.44
N ALA A 69 4.92 0.20 -7.56
CA ALA A 69 6.08 -0.68 -7.77
C ALA A 69 5.70 -2.14 -7.88
N THR A 70 4.66 -2.57 -7.17
CA THR A 70 4.23 -3.98 -7.15
C THR A 70 3.11 -4.26 -8.15
N SER A 71 2.63 -3.23 -8.86
CA SER A 71 1.63 -3.40 -9.92
C SER A 71 2.25 -4.00 -11.17
N ALA A 72 1.41 -4.51 -12.06
CA ALA A 72 1.89 -5.00 -13.35
C ALA A 72 2.65 -3.92 -14.12
N HIS A 73 2.14 -2.68 -14.10
CA HIS A 73 2.78 -1.56 -14.77
C HIS A 73 4.19 -1.29 -14.23
N GLY A 74 4.33 -1.24 -12.91
CA GLY A 74 5.61 -0.97 -12.29
C GLY A 74 6.61 -2.10 -12.50
N ARG A 75 6.13 -3.33 -12.45
CA ARG A 75 6.98 -4.52 -12.63
C ARG A 75 7.48 -4.67 -14.05
N GLU A 76 6.68 -4.27 -15.04
CA GLU A 76 7.06 -4.36 -16.45
C GLU A 76 8.13 -3.37 -16.84
N LEU A 77 8.28 -2.26 -16.12
CA LEU A 77 9.30 -1.26 -16.44
C LEU A 77 10.73 -1.79 -16.35
N GLY A 78 10.99 -2.67 -15.40
CA GLY A 78 12.31 -3.21 -15.21
C GLY A 78 13.32 -2.21 -14.66
N ALA A 79 14.52 -2.69 -14.37
CA ALA A 79 15.56 -1.89 -13.72
C ALA A 79 16.16 -0.83 -14.62
N LYS A 80 16.05 -0.99 -15.93
CA LYS A 80 16.68 -0.08 -16.89
C LYS A 80 15.84 1.13 -17.27
N ALA A 81 14.59 1.18 -16.77
CA ALA A 81 13.72 2.31 -17.06
C ALA A 81 14.31 3.60 -16.52
N THR A 82 14.22 4.66 -17.31
CA THR A 82 14.69 5.98 -16.91
C THR A 82 13.71 6.59 -15.92
N LYS A 83 14.14 7.63 -15.20
CA LYS A 83 13.27 8.39 -14.30
C LYS A 83 12.05 8.92 -15.04
N LYS A 84 12.27 9.41 -16.26
CA LYS A 84 11.18 9.96 -17.08
C LYS A 84 10.18 8.88 -17.44
N GLU A 85 10.65 7.70 -17.85
CA GLU A 85 9.78 6.57 -18.17
C GLU A 85 8.97 6.13 -16.96
N ARG A 86 9.61 6.06 -15.79
CA ARG A 86 8.91 5.70 -14.55
C ARG A 86 7.87 6.74 -14.18
N SER A 87 8.21 8.01 -14.30
CA SER A 87 7.29 9.09 -13.97
C SER A 87 6.07 9.06 -14.87
N LEU A 88 6.26 8.86 -16.17
CA LEU A 88 5.14 8.77 -17.12
C LEU A 88 4.26 7.57 -16.84
N ALA A 89 4.86 6.42 -16.57
CA ALA A 89 4.10 5.21 -16.26
C ALA A 89 3.31 5.38 -14.97
N ARG A 90 3.92 6.01 -13.97
CA ARG A 90 3.27 6.27 -12.68
C ARG A 90 2.09 7.23 -12.86
N ASP A 91 2.27 8.28 -13.65
CA ASP A 91 1.19 9.23 -13.93
C ASP A 91 0.01 8.53 -14.62
N GLN A 92 0.30 7.67 -15.59
CA GLN A 92 -0.74 6.89 -16.26
C GLN A 92 -1.45 5.96 -15.30
N PHE A 93 -0.70 5.31 -14.42
CA PHE A 93 -1.27 4.39 -13.43
C PHE A 93 -2.25 5.13 -12.51
N PHE A 94 -1.85 6.29 -12.00
CA PHE A 94 -2.68 7.06 -11.07
C PHE A 94 -3.65 8.01 -11.77
N SER A 95 -3.72 7.97 -13.09
CA SER A 95 -4.80 8.67 -13.81
C SER A 95 -6.15 7.98 -13.55
N ARG A 96 -6.14 6.78 -13.03
CA ARG A 96 -7.32 6.03 -12.59
C ARG A 96 -7.22 5.77 -11.11
N GLY A 97 -8.36 5.60 -10.44
CA GLY A 97 -8.39 5.19 -9.04
C GLY A 97 -7.78 3.80 -8.87
N GLN A 98 -6.96 3.65 -7.86
CA GLN A 98 -6.32 2.38 -7.52
C GLN A 98 -6.72 1.96 -6.12
N ALA A 99 -6.76 0.65 -5.89
CA ALA A 99 -7.04 0.13 -4.57
C ALA A 99 -5.89 0.48 -3.62
N CYS A 100 -6.23 0.92 -2.42
CA CYS A 100 -5.23 1.29 -1.42
C CYS A 100 -4.73 0.07 -0.64
N MET A 101 -3.88 0.30 0.35
CA MET A 101 -3.33 -0.79 1.17
C MET A 101 -4.38 -1.58 1.95
N ARG A 102 -5.60 -1.05 2.11
CA ARG A 102 -6.70 -1.83 2.71
C ARG A 102 -7.04 -3.07 1.88
N ALA A 103 -6.78 -3.04 0.58
CA ALA A 103 -7.03 -4.16 -0.31
C ALA A 103 -5.84 -5.12 -0.40
N SER A 104 -4.72 -4.81 0.24
CA SER A 104 -3.53 -5.64 0.21
C SER A 104 -3.78 -6.99 0.89
N GLY A 105 -3.23 -8.05 0.31
CA GLY A 105 -3.24 -9.36 0.96
C GLY A 105 -2.55 -9.37 2.31
N LEU A 106 -1.65 -8.42 2.57
CA LEU A 106 -0.96 -8.33 3.86
C LEU A 106 -1.96 -8.25 5.01
N GLY A 107 -2.92 -7.34 4.93
CA GLY A 107 -3.93 -7.20 5.98
C GLY A 107 -5.11 -8.15 5.82
N LYS A 108 -5.41 -8.56 4.58
CA LYS A 108 -6.55 -9.44 4.31
C LYS A 108 -6.30 -10.88 4.72
N ARG A 109 -5.06 -11.36 4.56
CA ARG A 109 -4.78 -12.80 4.71
C ARG A 109 -3.55 -13.13 5.54
N PHE A 110 -2.55 -12.24 5.60
CA PHE A 110 -1.25 -12.61 6.14
C PHE A 110 -0.93 -11.99 7.50
N GLY A 111 -1.88 -11.29 8.09
CA GLY A 111 -1.77 -10.87 9.49
C GLY A 111 -0.91 -9.64 9.73
N TRP A 112 -0.85 -8.71 8.76
CA TRP A 112 -0.04 -7.50 8.88
C TRP A 112 -0.92 -6.25 8.92
N GLY A 113 -0.78 -5.47 9.99
CA GLY A 113 -1.33 -4.12 10.03
C GLY A 113 -0.39 -3.15 9.33
N VAL A 114 -0.92 -2.09 8.74
CA VAL A 114 -0.13 -1.11 8.01
C VAL A 114 -0.28 0.25 8.68
N HIS A 115 0.83 0.81 9.13
CA HIS A 115 0.86 2.15 9.72
C HIS A 115 1.38 3.15 8.68
N ALA A 116 0.60 4.19 8.42
CA ALA A 116 1.03 5.33 7.61
C ALA A 116 1.28 6.49 8.54
N ASP A 117 2.49 7.04 8.50
CA ASP A 117 2.87 8.14 9.38
C ASP A 117 2.35 9.49 8.88
N ALA A 118 2.80 10.57 9.48
CA ALA A 118 2.36 11.92 9.13
C ALA A 118 2.72 12.30 7.69
N GLU A 119 3.73 11.66 7.12
CA GLU A 119 4.15 11.89 5.74
C GLU A 119 3.60 10.86 4.76
N GLY A 120 2.78 9.94 5.25
CA GLY A 120 2.20 8.90 4.41
C GLY A 120 3.12 7.73 4.16
N ARG A 121 4.24 7.64 4.85
CA ARG A 121 5.18 6.54 4.69
C ARG A 121 4.73 5.36 5.54
N VAL A 122 4.92 4.16 5.03
CA VAL A 122 4.29 2.97 5.61
C VAL A 122 5.29 2.01 6.21
N ALA A 123 4.82 1.33 7.26
CA ALA A 123 5.51 0.19 7.87
C ALA A 123 4.44 -0.85 8.23
N ILE A 124 4.86 -2.10 8.38
CA ILE A 124 3.94 -3.18 8.71
C ILE A 124 4.28 -3.78 10.07
N TYR A 125 3.24 -4.21 10.78
CA TYR A 125 3.36 -4.79 12.12
C TYR A 125 2.49 -6.03 12.22
N ALA A 126 3.08 -7.10 12.73
CA ALA A 126 2.37 -8.38 12.88
C ALA A 126 1.19 -8.23 13.84
N VAL A 127 0.08 -8.87 13.51
CA VAL A 127 -1.15 -8.78 14.29
C VAL A 127 -0.97 -9.22 15.74
N ASP A 128 -0.03 -10.13 15.98
CA ASP A 128 0.25 -10.64 17.33
C ASP A 128 1.33 -9.83 18.06
N SER A 129 1.82 -8.74 17.46
CA SER A 129 2.86 -7.93 18.08
C SER A 129 2.27 -6.88 19.02
N LYS A 130 3.07 -6.48 20.00
CA LYS A 130 2.70 -5.38 20.91
C LYS A 130 2.57 -4.07 20.16
N HIS A 131 3.37 -3.87 19.10
CA HIS A 131 3.30 -2.67 18.27
C HIS A 131 1.95 -2.55 17.59
N HIS A 132 1.45 -3.66 17.03
CA HIS A 132 0.13 -3.66 16.40
C HIS A 132 -0.95 -3.27 17.40
N GLN A 133 -0.88 -3.85 18.60
CA GLN A 133 -1.85 -3.54 19.65
C GLN A 133 -1.82 -2.07 20.04
N ALA A 134 -0.62 -1.52 20.22
CA ALA A 134 -0.47 -0.11 20.60
C ALA A 134 -0.99 0.82 19.50
N LEU A 135 -0.68 0.52 18.24
CA LEU A 135 -1.15 1.34 17.13
C LEU A 135 -2.67 1.27 16.97
N ALA A 136 -3.24 0.09 17.20
CA ALA A 136 -4.70 -0.10 17.10
C ALA A 136 -5.46 0.68 18.18
N GLN A 137 -4.79 1.09 19.25
CA GLN A 137 -5.39 1.82 20.37
C GLN A 137 -4.95 3.28 20.42
N ASP A 138 -4.15 3.73 19.46
CA ASP A 138 -3.60 5.07 19.46
C ASP A 138 -4.67 6.07 19.02
N PRO A 139 -5.11 6.99 19.93
CA PRO A 139 -6.15 7.95 19.57
C PRO A 139 -5.68 9.02 18.58
N GLY A 140 -4.37 9.15 18.37
CA GLY A 140 -3.82 10.08 17.39
C GLY A 140 -3.87 9.56 15.96
N LEU A 141 -4.27 8.30 15.77
CA LEU A 141 -4.32 7.69 14.45
C LEU A 141 -5.76 7.42 14.04
N LYS A 142 -6.03 7.62 12.76
CA LYS A 142 -7.28 7.17 12.16
C LYS A 142 -7.23 5.64 12.09
N GLN A 143 -8.25 4.99 12.64
CA GLN A 143 -8.32 3.54 12.63
C GLN A 143 -9.21 3.07 11.50
N VAL A 144 -8.69 2.23 10.63
CA VAL A 144 -9.46 1.57 9.58
C VAL A 144 -9.08 0.10 9.56
N ARG A 145 -9.86 -0.72 8.89
CA ARG A 145 -9.55 -2.14 8.75
C ARG A 145 -9.29 -2.49 7.30
N ALA A 146 -8.45 -3.48 7.08
CA ALA A 146 -8.28 -4.06 5.76
C ALA A 146 -9.61 -4.62 5.29
N MET A 147 -9.79 -4.69 3.98
CA MET A 147 -11.03 -5.15 3.38
C MET A 147 -11.22 -6.64 3.64
N ARG A 148 -12.46 -7.05 3.87
CA ARG A 148 -12.78 -8.44 4.09
C ARG A 148 -12.61 -9.24 2.80
N THR A 149 -12.18 -10.48 2.93
CA THR A 149 -12.06 -11.39 1.80
C THR A 149 -13.43 -11.93 1.41
N LYS A 150 -14.27 -12.22 2.42
CA LYS A 150 -15.62 -12.72 2.19
C LYS A 150 -16.65 -11.62 2.38
N ARG A 151 -17.60 -11.59 1.49
CA ARG A 151 -18.75 -10.69 1.68
C ARG A 151 -19.62 -11.23 2.80
N ALA A 152 -20.14 -10.31 3.59
CA ALA A 152 -21.03 -10.67 4.68
C ALA A 152 -22.33 -11.30 4.15
#